data_18da9f10829b176dad5099ff5f36d9b2
#
_entry.id   18da9f10829b176dad5099ff5f36d9b2
#
_cell.length_a   1.000
_cell.length_b   1.000
_cell.length_c   1.000
_cell.angle_alpha   90.00
_cell.angle_beta   90.00
_cell.angle_gamma   90.00
#
_symmetry.space_group_name_H-M   'P 1'
#
loop_
_entity.id
_entity.type
_entity.pdbx_description
1 polymer ?
#
loop_
_entity_poly.entity_id
_entity_poly.type
_entity_poly.pdbx_seq_one_letter_code
_entity_poly.pdbx_strand_id
1 'polypeptide(L)'
;MAKRIFDTSYLIGHWRIFPKATKRTTDNMRAWSEKLIDQYGTRQIVTPVYIEMVAGVTSSDELKLTRAYLDPFEIIDEGKIPKRDWDEAKVMSQRVAPKGGKRQLGDCLVRAIAKRFNCEVLTSDKGFPAR
;
A
#
# COMPACT_ATOMS: atom_id res chain seq x y z
N MET A 1 -8.14 15.35 -12.07
CA MET A 1 -7.89 14.93 -10.67
C MET A 1 -6.63 14.08 -10.60
N ALA A 2 -5.82 14.33 -9.60
CA ALA A 2 -4.63 13.51 -9.37
C ALA A 2 -5.05 12.08 -9.04
N LYS A 3 -4.39 11.11 -9.66
CA LYS A 3 -4.55 9.70 -9.31
C LYS A 3 -3.91 9.47 -7.93
N ARG A 4 -4.49 8.57 -7.14
CA ARG A 4 -3.99 8.24 -5.81
C ARG A 4 -3.85 6.75 -5.65
N ILE A 5 -2.78 6.33 -4.96
CA ILE A 5 -2.57 4.94 -4.57
C ILE A 5 -2.48 4.85 -3.05
N PHE A 6 -2.81 3.69 -2.51
CA PHE A 6 -2.68 3.44 -1.07
C PHE A 6 -1.31 2.87 -0.75
N ASP A 7 -0.66 3.42 0.28
CA ASP A 7 0.53 2.82 0.87
C ASP A 7 0.14 1.73 1.88
N THR A 8 1.09 0.83 2.16
CA THR A 8 0.89 -0.27 3.10
C THR A 8 0.44 0.22 4.48
N SER A 9 1.05 1.29 5.00
CA SER A 9 0.70 1.82 6.33
C SER A 9 -0.77 2.22 6.41
N TYR A 10 -1.32 2.77 5.34
CA TYR A 10 -2.71 3.17 5.28
C TYR A 10 -3.65 1.96 5.33
N LEU A 11 -3.32 0.93 4.55
CA LEU A 11 -4.12 -0.30 4.51
C LEU A 11 -4.04 -1.07 5.83
N ILE A 12 -2.87 -1.12 6.46
CA ILE A 12 -2.72 -1.75 7.78
C ILE A 12 -3.58 -1.03 8.81
N GLY A 13 -3.57 0.30 8.81
CA GLY A 13 -4.40 1.10 9.69
C GLY A 13 -5.89 0.81 9.50
N HIS A 14 -6.33 0.74 8.25
CA HIS A 14 -7.72 0.42 7.91
C HIS A 14 -8.09 -1.01 8.32
N TRP A 15 -7.21 -1.97 8.11
CA TRP A 15 -7.38 -3.36 8.55
C TRP A 15 -7.62 -3.45 10.05
N ARG A 16 -6.82 -2.68 10.84
CA ARG A 16 -6.86 -2.73 12.31
C ARG A 16 -8.16 -2.18 12.89
N ILE A 17 -8.82 -1.25 12.22
CA ILE A 17 -10.07 -0.65 12.71
C ILE A 17 -11.32 -1.40 12.24
N PHE A 18 -11.15 -2.58 11.68
CA PHE A 18 -12.30 -3.43 11.36
C PHE A 18 -13.13 -3.68 12.62
N PRO A 19 -14.49 -3.57 12.54
CA PRO A 19 -15.35 -3.67 13.71
C PRO A 19 -15.15 -4.98 14.47
N LYS A 20 -14.85 -4.90 15.76
CA LYS A 20 -14.56 -6.06 16.62
C LYS A 20 -15.76 -6.97 16.79
N ALA A 21 -16.99 -6.43 16.74
CA ALA A 21 -18.20 -7.18 16.87
C ALA A 21 -18.56 -7.99 15.62
N THR A 22 -17.89 -7.73 14.51
CA THR A 22 -18.12 -8.39 13.22
C THR A 22 -17.07 -9.47 13.00
N LYS A 23 -17.50 -10.66 12.59
CA LYS A 23 -16.56 -11.73 12.28
C LYS A 23 -15.77 -11.40 11.02
N ARG A 24 -14.47 -11.66 11.04
CA ARG A 24 -13.62 -11.55 9.86
C ARG A 24 -13.83 -12.78 8.98
N THR A 25 -14.56 -12.59 7.90
CA THR A 25 -14.76 -13.58 6.85
C THR A 25 -14.23 -13.01 5.54
N THR A 26 -14.02 -13.85 4.54
CA THR A 26 -13.57 -13.38 3.23
C THR A 26 -14.53 -12.35 2.64
N ASP A 27 -15.83 -12.59 2.75
CA ASP A 27 -16.84 -11.65 2.25
C ASP A 27 -16.83 -10.33 3.01
N ASN A 28 -16.71 -10.37 4.35
CA ASN A 28 -16.68 -9.17 5.17
C ASN A 28 -15.41 -8.36 4.93
N MET A 29 -14.28 -9.02 4.72
CA MET A 29 -13.02 -8.31 4.45
C MET A 29 -13.04 -7.66 3.07
N ARG A 30 -13.62 -8.33 2.09
CA ARG A 30 -13.80 -7.76 0.74
C ARG A 30 -14.71 -6.53 0.79
N ALA A 31 -15.80 -6.61 1.54
CA ALA A 31 -16.72 -5.49 1.73
C ALA A 31 -16.05 -4.33 2.47
N TRP A 32 -15.19 -4.63 3.44
CA TRP A 32 -14.46 -3.62 4.23
C TRP A 32 -13.53 -2.79 3.36
N SER A 33 -12.74 -3.43 2.50
CA SER A 33 -11.87 -2.72 1.57
C SER A 33 -12.67 -1.95 0.51
N GLU A 34 -13.81 -2.47 0.05
CA GLU A 34 -14.68 -1.73 -0.87
C GLU A 34 -15.19 -0.43 -0.27
N LYS A 35 -15.47 -0.39 1.03
CA LYS A 35 -15.85 0.85 1.72
C LYS A 35 -14.74 1.89 1.67
N LEU A 36 -13.50 1.46 1.85
CA LEU A 36 -12.33 2.34 1.76
C LEU A 36 -12.20 2.89 0.34
N ILE A 37 -12.34 2.02 -0.64
CA ILE A 37 -12.25 2.39 -2.05
C ILE A 37 -13.32 3.44 -2.39
N ASP A 38 -14.55 3.22 -1.95
CA ASP A 38 -15.65 4.15 -2.19
C ASP A 38 -15.39 5.50 -1.51
N GLN A 39 -14.86 5.48 -0.29
CA GLN A 39 -14.57 6.69 0.47
C GLN A 39 -13.53 7.58 -0.22
N TYR A 40 -12.50 6.98 -0.78
CA TYR A 40 -11.38 7.73 -1.39
C TYR A 40 -11.47 7.84 -2.91
N GLY A 41 -12.39 7.11 -3.53
CA GLY A 41 -12.55 7.17 -4.99
C GLY A 41 -11.40 6.56 -5.77
N THR A 42 -10.63 5.67 -5.15
CA THR A 42 -9.54 4.95 -5.82
C THR A 42 -9.43 3.54 -5.30
N ARG A 43 -9.06 2.60 -6.18
CA ARG A 43 -8.78 1.21 -5.82
C ARG A 43 -7.35 0.82 -6.17
N GLN A 44 -6.46 1.78 -6.35
CA GLN A 44 -5.14 1.55 -6.92
C GLN A 44 -4.09 1.32 -5.84
N ILE A 45 -3.32 0.27 -6.02
CA ILE A 45 -2.11 -0.03 -5.24
C ILE A 45 -1.00 -0.43 -6.22
N VAL A 46 0.19 -0.61 -5.69
CA VAL A 46 1.34 -1.11 -6.47
C VAL A 46 1.82 -2.44 -5.90
N THR A 47 2.55 -3.20 -6.70
CA THR A 47 3.01 -4.54 -6.33
C THR A 47 3.72 -4.59 -4.97
N PRO A 48 4.64 -3.67 -4.62
CA PRO A 48 5.28 -3.73 -3.30
C PRO A 48 4.29 -3.66 -2.13
N VAL A 49 3.21 -2.90 -2.27
CA VAL A 49 2.17 -2.82 -1.24
C VAL A 49 1.47 -4.15 -1.07
N TYR A 50 1.11 -4.80 -2.18
CA TYR A 50 0.51 -6.13 -2.13
C TYR A 50 1.41 -7.12 -1.40
N ILE A 51 2.70 -7.14 -1.78
CA ILE A 51 3.68 -8.06 -1.20
C ILE A 51 3.84 -7.81 0.30
N GLU A 52 3.96 -6.55 0.72
CA GLU A 52 4.11 -6.20 2.14
C GLU A 52 2.90 -6.65 2.97
N MET A 53 1.69 -6.48 2.43
CA MET A 53 0.48 -6.92 3.12
C MET A 53 0.44 -8.44 3.29
N VAL A 54 0.75 -9.18 2.23
CA VAL A 54 0.70 -10.64 2.23
C VAL A 54 1.85 -11.23 3.05
N ALA A 55 3.05 -10.64 2.95
CA ALA A 55 4.23 -11.14 3.66
C ALA A 55 4.11 -10.99 5.19
N GLY A 56 3.25 -10.08 5.65
CA GLY A 56 3.06 -9.84 7.08
C GLY A 56 2.17 -10.85 7.80
N VAL A 57 1.52 -11.77 7.07
CA VAL A 57 0.60 -12.73 7.69
C VAL A 57 1.35 -13.84 8.40
N THR A 58 0.73 -14.39 9.45
CA THR A 58 1.34 -15.41 10.30
C THR A 58 0.61 -16.76 10.29
N SER A 59 -0.51 -16.85 9.56
CA SER A 59 -1.28 -18.08 9.44
C SER A 59 -1.93 -18.20 8.07
N SER A 60 -2.33 -19.41 7.69
CA SER A 60 -3.04 -19.62 6.42
C SER A 60 -4.43 -19.00 6.44
N ASP A 61 -5.09 -18.94 7.60
CA ASP A 61 -6.40 -18.27 7.72
C ASP A 61 -6.25 -16.77 7.53
N GLU A 62 -5.25 -16.15 8.15
CA GLU A 62 -4.97 -14.73 7.97
C GLU A 62 -4.59 -14.41 6.53
N LEU A 63 -3.84 -15.29 5.87
CA LEU A 63 -3.50 -15.14 4.45
C LEU A 63 -4.77 -15.08 3.60
N LYS A 64 -5.71 -16.00 3.84
CA LYS A 64 -6.97 -16.05 3.10
C LYS A 64 -7.77 -14.76 3.27
N LEU A 65 -7.85 -14.25 4.49
CA LEU A 65 -8.55 -13.00 4.80
C LEU A 65 -7.86 -11.79 4.17
N THR A 66 -6.53 -11.75 4.21
CA THR A 66 -5.74 -10.67 3.64
C THR A 66 -5.88 -10.63 2.12
N ARG A 67 -5.86 -11.80 1.47
CA ARG A 67 -6.08 -11.87 0.02
C ARG A 67 -7.48 -11.41 -0.37
N ALA A 68 -8.49 -11.77 0.43
CA ALA A 68 -9.85 -11.29 0.20
C ALA A 68 -9.95 -9.76 0.34
N TYR A 69 -9.29 -9.20 1.34
CA TYR A 69 -9.21 -7.76 1.55
C TYR A 69 -8.56 -7.05 0.35
N LEU A 70 -7.51 -7.64 -0.21
CA LEU A 70 -6.78 -7.05 -1.34
C LEU A 70 -7.44 -7.26 -2.70
N ASP A 71 -8.35 -8.23 -2.80
CA ASP A 71 -9.00 -8.63 -4.05
C ASP A 71 -9.63 -7.46 -4.84
N PRO A 72 -10.34 -6.50 -4.19
CA PRO A 72 -10.94 -5.38 -4.93
C PRO A 72 -9.94 -4.36 -5.45
N PHE A 73 -8.68 -4.38 -5.00
CA PHE A 73 -7.68 -3.41 -5.43
C PHE A 73 -7.11 -3.77 -6.79
N GLU A 74 -6.71 -2.73 -7.53
CA GLU A 74 -6.04 -2.86 -8.81
C GLU A 74 -4.55 -2.60 -8.64
N ILE A 75 -3.71 -3.55 -9.07
CA ILE A 75 -2.25 -3.41 -9.04
C ILE A 75 -1.81 -2.76 -10.36
N ILE A 76 -1.56 -1.46 -10.33
CA ILE A 76 -1.39 -0.67 -11.56
C ILE A 76 -0.08 -0.91 -12.29
N ASP A 77 0.97 -1.35 -11.59
CA ASP A 77 2.26 -1.66 -12.21
C ASP A 77 2.32 -3.08 -12.77
N GLU A 78 1.33 -3.91 -12.45
CA GLU A 78 1.19 -5.29 -12.95
C GLU A 78 2.45 -6.14 -12.73
N GLY A 79 3.16 -5.88 -11.62
CA GLY A 79 4.42 -6.58 -11.32
C GLY A 79 5.61 -6.11 -12.15
N LYS A 80 5.43 -5.10 -12.98
CA LYS A 80 6.50 -4.58 -13.85
C LYS A 80 7.16 -3.38 -13.20
N ILE A 81 8.36 -3.59 -12.67
CA ILE A 81 9.14 -2.55 -12.00
C ILE A 81 10.44 -2.38 -12.80
N PRO A 82 10.43 -1.42 -13.76
CA PRO A 82 11.61 -1.21 -14.60
C PRO A 82 12.78 -0.60 -13.84
N LYS A 83 13.96 -0.66 -14.44
CA LYS A 83 15.19 -0.13 -13.85
C LYS A 83 15.03 1.32 -13.39
N ARG A 84 14.29 2.13 -14.11
CA ARG A 84 14.06 3.54 -13.75
C ARG A 84 13.42 3.70 -12.36
N ASP A 85 12.54 2.79 -11.96
CA ASP A 85 11.93 2.84 -10.64
C ASP A 85 12.95 2.51 -9.55
N TRP A 86 13.80 1.52 -9.79
CA TRP A 86 14.88 1.18 -8.87
C TRP A 86 15.89 2.32 -8.76
N ASP A 87 16.25 2.97 -9.88
CA ASP A 87 17.18 4.10 -9.88
C ASP A 87 16.59 5.27 -9.07
N GLU A 88 15.31 5.58 -9.25
CA GLU A 88 14.63 6.62 -8.50
C GLU A 88 14.56 6.27 -7.01
N ALA A 89 14.26 5.01 -6.69
CA ALA A 89 14.24 4.54 -5.30
C ALA A 89 15.62 4.70 -4.64
N LYS A 90 16.71 4.43 -5.38
CA LYS A 90 18.07 4.65 -4.88
C LYS A 90 18.31 6.12 -4.53
N VAL A 91 17.87 7.03 -5.39
CA VAL A 91 17.98 8.46 -5.13
C VAL A 91 17.23 8.84 -3.84
N MET A 92 16.01 8.37 -3.71
CA MET A 92 15.20 8.66 -2.53
C MET A 92 15.79 8.08 -1.25
N SER A 93 16.41 6.90 -1.33
CA SER A 93 17.02 6.26 -0.16
C SER A 93 18.19 7.06 0.41
N GLN A 94 18.81 7.90 -0.41
CA GLN A 94 19.93 8.73 0.01
C GLN A 94 19.51 10.03 0.68
N ARG A 95 18.22 10.36 0.68
CA ARG A 95 17.70 11.54 1.36
C ARG A 95 17.46 11.19 2.83
N VAL A 96 18.12 11.91 3.72
CA VAL A 96 17.93 11.71 5.16
C VAL A 96 16.52 12.15 5.54
N ALA A 97 15.80 11.30 6.28
CA ALA A 97 14.47 11.64 6.74
C ALA A 97 14.52 12.83 7.71
N PRO A 98 13.57 13.81 7.60
CA PRO A 98 13.61 15.01 8.42
C PRO A 98 13.62 14.75 9.94
N LYS A 99 13.07 13.62 10.39
CA LYS A 99 13.03 13.27 11.81
C LYS A 99 14.03 12.18 12.20
N GLY A 100 15.06 11.94 11.37
CA GLY A 100 16.10 10.97 11.65
C GLY A 100 15.68 9.51 11.52
N GLY A 101 14.52 9.23 10.98
CA GLY A 101 14.06 7.86 10.75
C GLY A 101 14.79 7.21 9.58
N LYS A 102 14.82 5.88 9.59
CA LYS A 102 15.43 5.13 8.49
C LYS A 102 14.51 5.12 7.28
N ARG A 103 15.08 5.26 6.08
CA ARG A 103 14.34 5.04 4.84
C ARG A 103 14.09 3.54 4.68
N GLN A 104 12.89 3.21 4.26
CA GLN A 104 12.48 1.83 4.04
C GLN A 104 12.49 1.53 2.54
N LEU A 105 12.98 0.36 2.17
CA LEU A 105 13.02 -0.09 0.77
C LEU A 105 11.62 0.02 0.12
N GLY A 106 10.61 -0.50 0.80
CA GLY A 106 9.24 -0.49 0.28
C GLY A 106 8.74 0.91 0.02
N ASP A 107 8.94 1.83 0.97
CA ASP A 107 8.49 3.22 0.85
C ASP A 107 9.17 3.93 -0.33
N CYS A 108 10.47 3.74 -0.49
CA CYS A 108 11.22 4.34 -1.59
C CYS A 108 10.73 3.81 -2.94
N LEU A 109 10.47 2.50 -3.02
CA LEU A 109 10.01 1.88 -4.26
C LEU A 109 8.57 2.28 -4.58
N VAL A 110 7.68 2.32 -3.60
CA VAL A 110 6.29 2.77 -3.78
C VAL A 110 6.28 4.22 -4.30
N ARG A 111 7.09 5.09 -3.71
CA ARG A 111 7.16 6.49 -4.16
C ARG A 111 7.70 6.59 -5.60
N ALA A 112 8.71 5.79 -5.94
CA ALA A 112 9.27 5.77 -7.29
C ALA A 112 8.23 5.34 -8.33
N ILE A 113 7.47 4.29 -8.04
CA ILE A 113 6.41 3.81 -8.93
C ILE A 113 5.29 4.85 -9.04
N ALA A 114 4.89 5.43 -7.91
CA ALA A 114 3.86 6.49 -7.90
C ALA A 114 4.28 7.68 -8.77
N LYS A 115 5.54 8.08 -8.71
CA LYS A 115 6.08 9.16 -9.54
C LYS A 115 5.95 8.81 -11.03
N ARG A 116 6.31 7.59 -11.41
CA ARG A 116 6.21 7.13 -12.81
C ARG A 116 4.77 7.18 -13.32
N PHE A 117 3.79 6.82 -12.49
CA PHE A 117 2.38 6.86 -12.84
C PHE A 117 1.71 8.20 -12.55
N ASN A 118 2.46 9.18 -12.06
CA ASN A 118 1.95 10.50 -11.67
C ASN A 118 0.81 10.39 -10.64
N CYS A 119 1.03 9.57 -9.62
CA CYS A 119 0.08 9.33 -8.54
C CYS A 119 0.54 10.00 -7.24
N GLU A 120 -0.44 10.47 -6.47
CA GLU A 120 -0.22 10.81 -5.07
C GLU A 120 -0.33 9.54 -4.23
N VAL A 121 0.35 9.51 -3.07
CA VAL A 121 0.34 8.36 -2.17
C VAL A 121 -0.45 8.70 -0.92
N LEU A 122 -1.48 7.90 -0.64
CA LEU A 122 -2.21 7.95 0.62
C LEU A 122 -1.44 7.11 1.64
N THR A 123 -0.81 7.77 2.59
CA THR A 123 0.02 7.13 3.61
C THR A 123 -0.26 7.72 4.99
N SER A 124 -0.15 6.88 6.02
CA SER A 124 -0.14 7.32 7.41
C SER A 124 1.28 7.40 7.98
N ASP A 125 2.29 7.05 7.18
CA ASP A 125 3.68 7.10 7.60
C ASP A 125 4.26 8.50 7.35
N LYS A 126 4.56 9.23 8.43
CA LYS A 126 5.14 10.57 8.35
C LYS A 126 6.56 10.57 7.79
N GLY A 127 7.25 9.43 7.83
CA GLY A 127 8.58 9.25 7.25
C GLY A 127 8.56 8.84 5.79
N PHE A 128 7.38 8.77 5.16
CA PHE A 128 7.28 8.39 3.74
C PHE A 128 7.98 9.44 2.87
N PRO A 129 8.79 9.02 1.86
CA PRO A 129 9.55 9.95 1.04
C PRO A 129 8.64 10.95 0.30
N ALA A 130 9.00 12.22 0.37
CA ALA A 130 8.33 13.27 -0.41
C ALA A 130 8.69 13.11 -1.89
N ARG A 131 7.87 13.68 -2.70
CA ARG A 131 8.06 13.73 -4.15
C ARG A 131 9.37 14.39 -4.57
#